data_b995f6a680a69ad2b159f995c696c733
#
_entry.id   b995f6a680a69ad2b159f995c696c733
#
_cell.length_a   1.000
_cell.length_b   1.000
_cell.length_c   1.000
_cell.angle_alpha   90.00
_cell.angle_beta   90.00
_cell.angle_gamma   90.00
#
_symmetry.space_group_name_H-M   'P 1'
#
loop_
_entity.id
_entity.type
_entity.pdbx_description
1 polymer ?
#
loop_
_entity_poly.entity_id
_entity_poly.type
_entity_poly.pdbx_seq_one_letter_code
_entity_poly.pdbx_strand_id
1 'polypeptide(L)'
;MPSLHQAEEKWRDDPLGGIEANGTLGGEGCAVAAAAMVFKFYGIDTDPQQLNWFLTAADGYTENGWLYWDRAAWFAPDRVRHVYEDLPSYQLIDSNLSHGNPVIVRVRLRSGITHFVVIAGKDGFDYLIADPGAGAARGLYPLRELGSDIEALRFYEPIANANSQVTANR
;
A
#
# COMPACT_ATOMS: atom_id res chain seq x y z
N MET A 1 3.71 11.45 3.60
CA MET A 1 3.46 10.16 2.92
C MET A 1 4.32 10.07 1.67
N PRO A 2 5.16 9.03 1.48
CA PRO A 2 5.84 8.81 0.21
C PRO A 2 4.84 8.68 -0.94
N SER A 3 5.22 9.16 -2.12
CA SER A 3 4.42 9.02 -3.34
C SER A 3 5.23 8.20 -4.34
N LEU A 4 4.73 7.02 -4.67
CA LEU A 4 5.34 6.11 -5.64
C LEU A 4 4.33 5.85 -6.74
N HIS A 5 4.73 6.07 -7.98
CA HIS A 5 3.88 5.86 -9.14
C HIS A 5 4.10 4.46 -9.71
N GLN A 6 3.01 3.68 -9.89
CA GLN A 6 3.12 2.31 -10.41
C GLN A 6 3.73 2.25 -11.81
N ALA A 7 3.45 3.25 -12.65
CA ALA A 7 3.92 3.34 -14.02
C ALA A 7 5.17 4.22 -14.21
N GLU A 8 6.03 4.32 -13.18
CA GLU A 8 7.30 5.01 -13.31
C GLU A 8 8.22 4.28 -14.28
N GLU A 9 8.95 5.02 -15.11
CA GLU A 9 9.76 4.49 -16.21
C GLU A 9 10.75 3.39 -15.75
N LYS A 10 11.25 3.51 -14.54
CA LYS A 10 12.20 2.56 -13.93
C LYS A 10 11.67 1.13 -13.84
N TRP A 11 10.35 0.94 -13.62
CA TRP A 11 9.77 -0.39 -13.32
C TRP A 11 8.44 -0.70 -14.01
N ARG A 12 7.87 0.24 -14.77
CA ARG A 12 6.53 0.05 -15.36
C ARG A 12 6.37 -1.19 -16.23
N ASP A 13 7.46 -1.61 -16.86
CA ASP A 13 7.48 -2.75 -17.78
C ASP A 13 7.86 -4.07 -17.08
N ASP A 14 8.17 -4.03 -15.78
CA ASP A 14 8.47 -5.23 -14.99
C ASP A 14 7.23 -6.11 -14.89
N PRO A 15 7.35 -7.42 -15.18
CA PRO A 15 6.24 -8.35 -15.06
C PRO A 15 5.82 -8.50 -13.59
N LEU A 16 4.52 -8.53 -13.33
CA LEU A 16 3.99 -8.96 -12.04
C LEU A 16 4.20 -10.47 -11.89
N GLY A 17 4.45 -10.91 -10.66
CA GLY A 17 4.50 -12.33 -10.34
C GLY A 17 3.14 -13.00 -10.49
N GLY A 18 3.16 -14.34 -10.54
CA GLY A 18 1.99 -15.18 -10.78
C GLY A 18 2.14 -15.97 -12.09
N ILE A 19 1.79 -17.25 -12.05
CA ILE A 19 2.05 -18.18 -13.16
C ILE A 19 1.26 -17.79 -14.43
N GLU A 20 0.05 -17.28 -14.24
CA GLU A 20 -0.86 -16.90 -15.34
C GLU A 20 -0.96 -15.38 -15.53
N ALA A 21 -0.22 -14.59 -14.71
CA ALA A 21 -0.26 -13.15 -14.80
C ALA A 21 0.50 -12.67 -16.04
N ASN A 22 -0.17 -11.94 -16.91
CA ASN A 22 0.43 -11.25 -18.05
C ASN A 22 0.56 -9.75 -17.81
N GLY A 23 0.30 -9.30 -16.57
CA GLY A 23 0.35 -7.89 -16.19
C GLY A 23 1.75 -7.38 -15.92
N THR A 24 1.87 -6.07 -15.89
CA THR A 24 3.10 -5.36 -15.51
C THR A 24 2.85 -4.46 -14.31
N LEU A 25 3.91 -4.05 -13.64
CA LEU A 25 3.81 -3.07 -12.54
C LEU A 25 3.10 -1.79 -12.98
N GLY A 26 3.39 -1.29 -14.19
CA GLY A 26 2.74 -0.10 -14.73
C GLY A 26 1.25 -0.28 -14.99
N GLY A 27 0.85 -1.46 -15.46
CA GLY A 27 -0.54 -1.77 -15.80
C GLY A 27 -1.39 -2.13 -14.58
N GLU A 28 -0.86 -2.99 -13.69
CA GLU A 28 -1.65 -3.65 -12.63
C GLU A 28 -1.01 -3.56 -11.24
N GLY A 29 0.11 -2.84 -11.09
CA GLY A 29 0.91 -2.81 -9.87
C GLY A 29 0.39 -1.90 -8.75
N CYS A 30 -0.85 -1.41 -8.78
CA CYS A 30 -1.35 -0.48 -7.77
C CYS A 30 -1.28 -1.04 -6.34
N ALA A 31 -1.54 -2.33 -6.14
CA ALA A 31 -1.46 -2.97 -4.83
C ALA A 31 -0.02 -3.02 -4.30
N VAL A 32 0.94 -3.39 -5.17
CA VAL A 32 2.36 -3.44 -4.82
C VAL A 32 2.90 -2.05 -4.52
N ALA A 33 2.55 -1.05 -5.34
CA ALA A 33 2.97 0.32 -5.12
C ALA A 33 2.35 0.92 -3.84
N ALA A 34 1.08 0.60 -3.53
CA ALA A 34 0.45 1.00 -2.27
C ALA A 34 1.14 0.38 -1.05
N ALA A 35 1.48 -0.91 -1.08
CA ALA A 35 2.24 -1.57 -0.02
C ALA A 35 3.64 -0.96 0.14
N ALA A 36 4.36 -0.72 -0.96
CA ALA A 36 5.68 -0.09 -0.94
C ALA A 36 5.63 1.33 -0.35
N MET A 37 4.59 2.12 -0.66
CA MET A 37 4.39 3.45 -0.05
C MET A 37 4.24 3.37 1.47
N VAL A 38 3.45 2.41 1.98
CA VAL A 38 3.27 2.20 3.43
C VAL A 38 4.57 1.75 4.08
N PHE A 39 5.28 0.81 3.48
CA PHE A 39 6.58 0.35 4.01
C PHE A 39 7.61 1.47 4.06
N LYS A 40 7.71 2.25 2.99
CA LYS A 40 8.59 3.42 2.94
C LYS A 40 8.20 4.48 3.97
N PHE A 41 6.91 4.66 4.23
CA PHE A 41 6.41 5.52 5.31
C PHE A 41 6.91 5.06 6.69
N TYR A 42 7.00 3.75 6.93
CA TYR A 42 7.56 3.17 8.15
C TYR A 42 9.11 3.11 8.17
N GLY A 43 9.77 3.76 7.20
CA GLY A 43 11.23 3.85 7.13
C GLY A 43 11.90 2.58 6.59
N ILE A 44 11.14 1.70 5.92
CA ILE A 44 11.69 0.54 5.20
C ILE A 44 12.13 1.02 3.82
N ASP A 45 13.41 0.86 3.50
CA ASP A 45 13.92 1.25 2.17
C ASP A 45 13.45 0.24 1.11
N THR A 46 12.48 0.67 0.32
CA THR A 46 11.87 -0.13 -0.74
C THR A 46 11.22 0.75 -1.81
N ASP A 47 11.00 0.17 -2.97
CA ASP A 47 10.21 0.71 -4.06
C ASP A 47 9.33 -0.41 -4.68
N PRO A 48 8.41 -0.11 -5.59
CA PRO A 48 7.55 -1.11 -6.22
C PRO A 48 8.33 -2.23 -6.92
N GLN A 49 9.47 -1.93 -7.53
CA GLN A 49 10.30 -2.91 -8.21
C GLN A 49 10.90 -3.92 -7.23
N GLN A 50 11.53 -3.43 -6.15
CA GLN A 50 12.16 -4.27 -5.14
C GLN A 50 11.14 -5.16 -4.44
N LEU A 51 9.98 -4.60 -4.09
CA LEU A 51 8.90 -5.36 -3.46
C LEU A 51 8.33 -6.42 -4.40
N ASN A 52 8.14 -6.09 -5.69
CA ASN A 52 7.68 -7.04 -6.70
C ASN A 52 8.66 -8.21 -6.90
N TRP A 53 9.95 -7.94 -6.98
CA TRP A 53 10.97 -8.99 -7.09
C TRP A 53 10.96 -9.94 -5.89
N PHE A 54 10.87 -9.37 -4.68
CA PHE A 54 10.74 -10.17 -3.46
C PHE A 54 9.48 -11.04 -3.50
N LEU A 55 8.32 -10.45 -3.79
CA LEU A 55 7.05 -11.15 -3.84
C LEU A 55 7.05 -12.27 -4.89
N THR A 56 7.62 -12.03 -6.05
CA THR A 56 7.76 -13.04 -7.10
C THR A 56 8.59 -14.23 -6.62
N ALA A 57 9.70 -13.97 -5.91
CA ALA A 57 10.58 -15.01 -5.37
C ALA A 57 9.99 -15.75 -4.16
N ALA A 58 9.06 -15.13 -3.43
CA ALA A 58 8.46 -15.64 -2.20
C ALA A 58 7.04 -16.21 -2.40
N ASP A 59 6.63 -16.50 -3.64
CA ASP A 59 5.26 -16.92 -3.98
C ASP A 59 4.20 -15.97 -3.40
N GLY A 60 4.47 -14.67 -3.45
CA GLY A 60 3.66 -13.60 -2.87
C GLY A 60 2.44 -13.20 -3.71
N TYR A 61 2.18 -13.91 -4.81
CA TYR A 61 1.05 -13.67 -5.70
C TYR A 61 0.19 -14.93 -5.88
N THR A 62 -1.09 -14.71 -6.12
CA THR A 62 -1.96 -15.77 -6.66
C THR A 62 -1.60 -16.05 -8.11
N GLU A 63 -2.13 -17.14 -8.70
CA GLU A 63 -1.96 -17.46 -10.12
C GLU A 63 -2.37 -16.30 -11.05
N ASN A 64 -3.40 -15.52 -10.65
CA ASN A 64 -3.87 -14.35 -11.39
C ASN A 64 -3.09 -13.05 -11.10
N GLY A 65 -2.00 -13.11 -10.35
CA GLY A 65 -1.18 -11.95 -10.02
C GLY A 65 -1.73 -11.06 -8.88
N TRP A 66 -2.68 -11.56 -8.09
CA TRP A 66 -3.18 -10.82 -6.93
C TRP A 66 -2.22 -10.99 -5.76
N LEU A 67 -1.99 -9.89 -5.04
CA LEU A 67 -1.06 -9.83 -3.93
C LEU A 67 -1.58 -10.60 -2.70
N TYR A 68 -0.74 -11.46 -2.11
CA TYR A 68 -0.91 -11.94 -0.74
C TYR A 68 -0.35 -10.90 0.23
N TRP A 69 -1.23 -10.16 0.91
CA TRP A 69 -0.87 -9.01 1.74
C TRP A 69 -0.01 -9.38 2.94
N ASP A 70 -0.25 -10.53 3.56
CA ASP A 70 0.57 -11.07 4.63
C ASP A 70 1.99 -11.38 4.18
N ARG A 71 2.14 -11.91 2.95
CA ARG A 71 3.45 -12.20 2.36
C ARG A 71 4.27 -10.95 2.07
N ALA A 72 3.62 -9.85 1.75
CA ALA A 72 4.34 -8.59 1.57
C ALA A 72 5.07 -8.15 2.84
N ALA A 73 4.51 -8.43 4.03
CA ALA A 73 5.17 -8.11 5.30
C ALA A 73 6.47 -8.91 5.52
N TRP A 74 6.64 -10.06 4.86
CA TRP A 74 7.88 -10.85 4.95
C TRP A 74 9.08 -10.16 4.29
N PHE A 75 8.86 -9.10 3.51
CA PHE A 75 9.94 -8.26 2.99
C PHE A 75 10.79 -7.64 4.10
N ALA A 76 10.15 -7.28 5.22
CA ALA A 76 10.80 -6.71 6.39
C ALA A 76 10.13 -7.20 7.69
N PRO A 77 10.26 -8.51 8.03
CA PRO A 77 9.44 -9.17 9.07
C PRO A 77 9.70 -8.63 10.48
N ASP A 78 10.87 -8.02 10.72
CA ASP A 78 11.22 -7.40 12.01
C ASP A 78 10.79 -5.92 12.10
N ARG A 79 10.23 -5.36 11.04
CA ARG A 79 9.91 -3.94 10.91
C ARG A 79 8.43 -3.67 10.74
N VAL A 80 7.70 -4.58 10.11
CA VAL A 80 6.29 -4.40 9.77
C VAL A 80 5.55 -5.73 9.88
N ARG A 81 4.29 -5.66 10.30
CA ARG A 81 3.38 -6.81 10.32
C ARG A 81 2.08 -6.48 9.60
N HIS A 82 1.52 -7.46 8.92
CA HIS A 82 0.16 -7.41 8.39
C HIS A 82 -0.84 -7.63 9.52
N VAL A 83 -1.87 -6.78 9.62
CA VAL A 83 -2.83 -6.81 10.75
C VAL A 83 -4.24 -7.11 10.29
N TYR A 84 -4.65 -6.55 9.17
CA TYR A 84 -6.03 -6.64 8.71
C TYR A 84 -6.14 -6.68 7.19
N GLU A 85 -7.04 -7.55 6.73
CA GLU A 85 -7.47 -7.63 5.33
C GLU A 85 -8.91 -8.13 5.28
N ASP A 86 -9.88 -7.24 5.12
CA ASP A 86 -11.29 -7.59 5.02
C ASP A 86 -12.14 -6.39 4.57
N LEU A 87 -13.42 -6.42 4.90
CA LEU A 87 -14.42 -5.42 4.60
C LEU A 87 -14.03 -4.03 5.14
N PRO A 88 -14.53 -2.95 4.52
CA PRO A 88 -14.22 -1.61 4.97
C PRO A 88 -14.82 -1.31 6.34
N SER A 89 -14.06 -0.57 7.15
CA SER A 89 -14.50 -0.06 8.43
C SER A 89 -13.96 1.36 8.62
N TYR A 90 -14.83 2.36 8.59
CA TYR A 90 -14.45 3.75 8.83
C TYR A 90 -13.85 3.95 10.22
N GLN A 91 -14.33 3.20 11.22
CA GLN A 91 -13.78 3.23 12.58
C GLN A 91 -12.32 2.74 12.60
N LEU A 92 -12.00 1.66 11.88
CA LEU A 92 -10.62 1.16 11.78
C LEU A 92 -9.73 2.13 11.02
N ILE A 93 -10.24 2.76 9.94
CA ILE A 93 -9.49 3.79 9.22
C ILE A 93 -9.16 4.95 10.15
N ASP A 94 -10.16 5.53 10.82
CA ASP A 94 -9.98 6.66 11.71
C ASP A 94 -9.07 6.32 12.90
N SER A 95 -9.20 5.13 13.47
CA SER A 95 -8.32 4.63 14.52
C SER A 95 -6.86 4.54 14.05
N ASN A 96 -6.61 3.96 12.88
CA ASN A 96 -5.26 3.88 12.32
C ASN A 96 -4.66 5.27 12.08
N LEU A 97 -5.42 6.18 11.47
CA LEU A 97 -4.96 7.55 11.22
C LEU A 97 -4.64 8.30 12.52
N SER A 98 -5.43 8.09 13.59
CA SER A 98 -5.16 8.71 14.90
C SER A 98 -3.88 8.23 15.55
N HIS A 99 -3.41 7.03 15.21
CA HIS A 99 -2.11 6.48 15.62
C HIS A 99 -0.97 6.80 14.63
N GLY A 100 -1.27 7.57 13.58
CA GLY A 100 -0.29 7.92 12.55
C GLY A 100 -0.02 6.81 11.54
N ASN A 101 -0.89 5.80 11.46
CA ASN A 101 -0.74 4.68 10.54
C ASN A 101 -1.58 4.90 9.27
N PRO A 102 -0.97 4.88 8.08
CA PRO A 102 -1.69 4.93 6.82
C PRO A 102 -2.42 3.61 6.55
N VAL A 103 -3.49 3.68 5.76
CA VAL A 103 -4.36 2.55 5.47
C VAL A 103 -4.51 2.36 3.98
N ILE A 104 -4.36 1.14 3.48
CA ILE A 104 -4.60 0.81 2.08
C ILE A 104 -6.07 0.48 1.91
N VAL A 105 -6.71 1.08 0.91
CA VAL A 105 -8.11 0.80 0.58
C VAL A 105 -8.26 0.37 -0.87
N ARG A 106 -9.16 -0.57 -1.09
CA ARG A 106 -9.62 -0.94 -2.42
C ARG A 106 -10.82 -0.08 -2.80
N VAL A 107 -10.75 0.49 -3.98
CA VAL A 107 -11.81 1.27 -4.60
C VAL A 107 -12.10 0.74 -6.01
N ARG A 108 -13.22 1.14 -6.59
CA ARG A 108 -13.54 0.84 -7.98
C ARG A 108 -13.63 2.13 -8.77
N LEU A 109 -12.74 2.29 -9.72
CA LEU A 109 -12.73 3.45 -10.59
C LEU A 109 -14.00 3.49 -11.45
N ARG A 110 -14.34 4.65 -11.98
CA ARG A 110 -15.51 4.83 -12.89
C ARG A 110 -15.46 3.94 -14.13
N SER A 111 -14.26 3.52 -14.53
CA SER A 111 -14.03 2.52 -15.59
C SER A 111 -14.42 1.09 -15.19
N GLY A 112 -14.78 0.83 -13.93
CA GLY A 112 -15.02 -0.49 -13.38
C GLY A 112 -13.78 -1.23 -12.90
N ILE A 113 -12.60 -0.65 -13.08
CA ILE A 113 -11.32 -1.24 -12.68
C ILE A 113 -11.14 -1.15 -11.17
N THR A 114 -10.75 -2.27 -10.55
CA THR A 114 -10.31 -2.31 -9.15
C THR A 114 -8.99 -1.56 -9.01
N HIS A 115 -8.90 -0.70 -7.98
CA HIS A 115 -7.72 0.10 -7.72
C HIS A 115 -7.41 0.15 -6.23
N PHE A 116 -6.13 0.26 -5.88
CA PHE A 116 -5.67 0.41 -4.51
C PHE A 116 -5.00 1.76 -4.32
N VAL A 117 -5.40 2.46 -3.28
CA VAL A 117 -4.82 3.75 -2.86
C VAL A 117 -4.52 3.74 -1.37
N VAL A 118 -3.70 4.65 -0.90
CA VAL A 118 -3.32 4.76 0.51
C VAL A 118 -3.97 5.99 1.13
N ILE A 119 -4.83 5.79 2.11
CA ILE A 119 -5.34 6.89 2.95
C ILE A 119 -4.20 7.28 3.92
N ALA A 120 -3.77 8.52 3.84
CA ALA A 120 -2.64 9.06 4.60
C ALA A 120 -3.04 10.15 5.61
N GLY A 121 -4.28 10.59 5.59
CA GLY A 121 -4.79 11.63 6.48
C GLY A 121 -6.22 12.01 6.21
N LYS A 122 -6.67 13.07 6.86
CA LYS A 122 -8.00 13.67 6.67
C LYS A 122 -7.88 15.19 6.52
N ASP A 123 -8.80 15.76 5.74
CA ASP A 123 -9.09 17.17 5.71
C ASP A 123 -10.59 17.36 5.95
N GLY A 124 -10.98 17.76 7.17
CA GLY A 124 -12.36 17.73 7.62
C GLY A 124 -12.95 16.33 7.57
N PHE A 125 -13.96 16.11 6.74
CA PHE A 125 -14.61 14.81 6.55
C PHE A 125 -13.98 13.98 5.40
N ASP A 126 -13.09 14.57 4.61
CA ASP A 126 -12.47 13.91 3.47
C ASP A 126 -11.23 13.13 3.88
N TYR A 127 -11.11 11.90 3.40
CA TYR A 127 -9.85 11.19 3.44
C TYR A 127 -8.92 11.71 2.34
N LEU A 128 -7.67 11.97 2.71
CA LEU A 128 -6.61 12.34 1.77
C LEU A 128 -5.83 11.10 1.38
N ILE A 129 -5.70 10.87 0.08
CA ILE A 129 -5.07 9.68 -0.48
C ILE A 129 -3.77 9.99 -1.21
N ALA A 130 -2.82 9.06 -1.11
CA ALA A 130 -1.72 8.88 -2.04
C ALA A 130 -2.11 7.79 -3.03
N ASP A 131 -2.13 8.16 -4.32
CA ASP A 131 -2.62 7.29 -5.39
C ASP A 131 -1.45 6.86 -6.31
N PRO A 132 -1.14 5.56 -6.38
CA PRO A 132 -0.09 5.07 -7.26
C PRO A 132 -0.39 5.24 -8.74
N GLY A 133 -1.65 5.43 -9.12
CA GLY A 133 -2.08 5.68 -10.50
C GLY A 133 -2.00 7.13 -10.94
N ALA A 134 -2.01 8.09 -9.99
CA ALA A 134 -2.10 9.52 -10.31
C ALA A 134 -0.75 10.21 -10.54
N GLY A 135 0.35 9.53 -10.23
CA GLY A 135 1.70 10.08 -10.32
C GLY A 135 2.09 10.94 -9.11
N ALA A 136 3.40 10.95 -8.84
CA ALA A 136 3.98 11.64 -7.68
C ALA A 136 3.72 13.16 -7.69
N ALA A 137 3.58 13.77 -8.86
CA ALA A 137 3.37 15.20 -8.99
C ALA A 137 2.04 15.70 -8.44
N ARG A 138 1.03 14.83 -8.31
CA ARG A 138 -0.28 15.22 -7.79
C ARG A 138 -0.29 15.46 -6.28
N GLY A 139 0.56 14.75 -5.53
CA GLY A 139 0.54 14.77 -4.07
C GLY A 139 -0.72 14.11 -3.49
N LEU A 140 -1.08 14.49 -2.25
CA LEU A 140 -2.31 14.02 -1.60
C LEU A 140 -3.53 14.76 -2.15
N TYR A 141 -4.63 14.03 -2.34
CA TYR A 141 -5.90 14.61 -2.76
C TYR A 141 -7.10 13.86 -2.15
N PRO A 142 -8.30 14.47 -2.13
CA PRO A 142 -9.47 13.86 -1.53
C PRO A 142 -9.92 12.57 -2.24
N LEU A 143 -10.17 11.50 -1.46
CA LEU A 143 -10.68 10.22 -1.97
C LEU A 143 -11.98 10.38 -2.79
N ARG A 144 -12.85 11.32 -2.40
CA ARG A 144 -14.12 11.59 -3.10
C ARG A 144 -13.95 11.91 -4.59
N GLU A 145 -12.77 12.38 -5.01
CA GLU A 145 -12.52 12.68 -6.43
C GLU A 145 -12.50 11.43 -7.31
N LEU A 146 -12.23 10.26 -6.74
CA LEU A 146 -12.33 8.98 -7.44
C LEU A 146 -13.78 8.59 -7.73
N GLY A 147 -14.75 9.14 -6.96
CA GLY A 147 -16.17 8.86 -7.12
C GLY A 147 -16.53 7.41 -6.83
N SER A 148 -15.81 6.79 -5.89
CA SER A 148 -15.96 5.39 -5.51
C SER A 148 -16.11 5.26 -4.00
N ASP A 149 -16.89 4.28 -3.58
CA ASP A 149 -16.90 3.81 -2.20
C ASP A 149 -15.66 2.97 -1.90
N ILE A 150 -15.31 2.87 -0.61
CA ILE A 150 -14.29 1.95 -0.15
C ILE A 150 -14.89 0.55 -0.12
N GLU A 151 -14.33 -0.37 -0.91
CA GLU A 151 -14.82 -1.76 -1.02
C GLU A 151 -14.12 -2.71 -0.05
N ALA A 152 -12.89 -2.40 0.36
CA ALA A 152 -12.13 -3.21 1.28
C ALA A 152 -10.97 -2.41 1.89
N LEU A 153 -10.43 -2.94 2.98
CA LEU A 153 -9.41 -2.32 3.82
C LEU A 153 -8.26 -3.29 4.05
N ARG A 154 -7.02 -2.77 4.01
CA ARG A 154 -5.81 -3.47 4.43
C ARG A 154 -4.94 -2.52 5.21
N PHE A 155 -4.32 -3.01 6.27
CA PHE A 155 -3.29 -2.23 6.92
C PHE A 155 -2.19 -3.06 7.57
N TYR A 156 -1.07 -2.42 7.67
CA TYR A 156 0.12 -2.88 8.34
C TYR A 156 0.40 -2.00 9.55
N GLU A 157 1.10 -2.56 10.52
CA GLU A 157 1.61 -1.80 11.66
C GLU A 157 3.13 -1.92 11.73
N PRO A 158 3.82 -0.84 12.11
CA PRO A 158 5.25 -0.93 12.37
C PRO A 158 5.49 -1.74 13.64
N ILE A 159 6.52 -2.58 13.63
CA ILE A 159 6.99 -3.28 14.81
C ILE A 159 7.93 -2.32 15.55
N ALA A 160 7.59 -1.97 16.79
CA ALA A 160 8.44 -1.14 17.63
C ALA A 160 9.76 -1.86 17.89
N ASN A 161 10.89 -1.26 17.51
CA ASN A 161 12.20 -1.80 17.85
C ASN A 161 12.35 -1.80 19.38
N ALA A 162 12.65 -2.96 19.96
CA ALA A 162 12.89 -3.13 21.40
C ALA A 162 14.01 -2.21 21.96
N ASN A 163 14.81 -1.60 21.09
CA ASN A 163 15.90 -0.72 21.45
C ASN A 163 15.50 0.75 21.73
N SER A 164 14.23 1.13 21.51
CA SER A 164 13.79 2.53 21.74
C SER A 164 13.42 2.82 23.19
N GLN A 165 13.40 1.82 24.08
CA GLN A 165 13.04 1.99 25.50
C GLN A 165 14.22 2.25 26.44
N VAL A 166 15.47 2.25 25.98
CA VAL A 166 16.64 2.40 26.87
C VAL A 166 17.03 3.86 27.12
N THR A 167 16.51 4.83 26.37
CA THR A 167 16.93 6.25 26.50
C THR A 167 15.97 7.14 27.29
N ALA A 168 14.88 6.62 27.84
CA ALA A 168 13.91 7.41 28.62
C ALA A 168 14.14 7.37 30.15
N ASN A 169 15.17 6.69 30.66
CA ASN A 169 15.50 6.61 32.08
C ASN A 169 16.97 6.96 32.34
N ARG A 170 17.37 8.20 32.04
CA ARG A 170 18.55 8.83 32.61
C ARG A 170 18.29 10.30 32.86
#